data_79a32e9052fab50743b053f0e078f370
#
_entry.id   79a32e9052fab50743b053f0e078f370
#
_cell.length_a   1.000
_cell.length_b   1.000
_cell.length_c   1.000
_cell.angle_alpha   90.00
_cell.angle_beta   90.00
_cell.angle_gamma   90.00
#
_symmetry.space_group_name_H-M   'P 1'
#
loop_
_entity.id
_entity.type
_entity.pdbx_description
1 polymer ?
#
loop_
_entity_poly.entity_id
_entity_poly.type
_entity_poly.pdbx_seq_one_letter_code
_entity_poly.pdbx_strand_id
1 'polypeptide(L)'
;VLSLVLIRGTRGSIILNNIMVVLKIAIVAALIVIGWGYINPENYTPYVPENIGEIKLMHGESSFWDFITSADFGKFGLSGIISSAAVLFFGFIGFDAISTVAQECKNPSRDMPIGILVSLAICTILYVLFGHVLTGVANYKEFATTGKEASVAYVIETYMHGYQWLSPLITVAILAGFTSVILATLLGISRVFYTMSH
;
A
#
# COMPACT_ATOMS: atom_id res chain seq x y z
N VAL A 1 11.26 13.19 17.36
CA VAL A 1 10.34 14.28 16.95
C VAL A 1 8.89 13.84 17.09
N LEU A 2 8.46 12.69 16.47
CA LEU A 2 7.07 12.21 16.51
C LEU A 2 6.59 11.89 17.94
N SER A 3 7.45 11.30 18.78
CA SER A 3 7.12 11.06 20.19
C SER A 3 6.85 12.35 20.97
N LEU A 4 7.55 13.44 20.64
CA LEU A 4 7.31 14.75 21.26
C LEU A 4 5.95 15.35 20.87
N VAL A 5 5.48 15.07 19.65
CA VAL A 5 4.14 15.49 19.20
C VAL A 5 3.06 14.75 20.00
N LEU A 6 3.28 13.46 20.28
CA LEU A 6 2.36 12.65 21.10
C LEU A 6 2.30 13.12 22.56
N ILE A 7 3.44 13.50 23.14
CA ILE A 7 3.53 14.01 24.53
C ILE A 7 2.79 15.34 24.69
N ARG A 8 2.76 16.19 23.63
CA ARG A 8 2.05 17.49 23.64
C ARG A 8 0.53 17.38 23.59
N GLY A 9 -0.01 16.20 23.37
CA GLY A 9 -1.43 15.93 23.46
C GLY A 9 -1.99 15.14 22.27
N THR A 10 -2.88 14.23 22.55
CA THR A 10 -3.52 13.31 21.58
C THR A 10 -4.36 14.05 20.53
N ARG A 11 -5.02 15.15 20.89
CA ARG A 11 -5.84 15.95 19.95
C ARG A 11 -5.05 16.53 18.79
N GLY A 12 -3.87 17.12 19.04
CA GLY A 12 -3.02 17.68 18.00
C GLY A 12 -2.51 16.59 17.04
N SER A 13 -2.16 15.43 17.58
CA SER A 13 -1.70 14.30 16.81
C SER A 13 -2.81 13.73 15.88
N ILE A 14 -4.05 13.66 16.36
CA ILE A 14 -5.20 13.19 15.57
C ILE A 14 -5.49 14.15 14.40
N ILE A 15 -5.50 15.47 14.64
CA ILE A 15 -5.74 16.46 13.59
C ILE A 15 -4.64 16.39 12.53
N LEU A 16 -3.37 16.32 12.93
CA LEU A 16 -2.23 16.19 12.03
C LEU A 16 -2.33 14.92 11.19
N ASN A 17 -2.67 13.79 11.81
CA ASN A 17 -2.88 12.52 11.11
C ASN A 17 -4.00 12.63 10.08
N ASN A 18 -5.15 13.22 10.43
CA ASN A 18 -6.27 13.38 9.51
C ASN A 18 -5.90 14.27 8.30
N ILE A 19 -5.17 15.36 8.52
CA ILE A 19 -4.67 16.19 7.42
C ILE A 19 -3.76 15.39 6.49
N MET A 20 -2.81 14.60 7.04
CA MET A 20 -1.93 13.77 6.25
C MET A 20 -2.70 12.70 5.46
N VAL A 21 -3.73 12.09 6.05
CA VAL A 21 -4.58 11.11 5.38
C VAL A 21 -5.34 11.73 4.21
N VAL A 22 -5.96 12.87 4.42
CA VAL A 22 -6.69 13.59 3.34
C VAL A 22 -5.74 14.00 2.23
N LEU A 23 -4.57 14.53 2.58
CA LEU A 23 -3.55 14.94 1.61
C LEU A 23 -3.09 13.78 0.73
N LYS A 24 -2.74 12.64 1.33
CA LYS A 24 -2.27 11.48 0.56
C LYS A 24 -3.35 10.88 -0.34
N ILE A 25 -4.60 10.81 0.13
CA ILE A 25 -5.73 10.35 -0.68
C ILE A 25 -5.97 11.30 -1.86
N ALA A 26 -5.92 12.61 -1.63
CA ALA A 26 -6.10 13.61 -2.69
C ALA A 26 -5.01 13.50 -3.77
N ILE A 27 -3.73 13.32 -3.36
CA ILE A 27 -2.61 13.18 -4.30
C ILE A 27 -2.73 11.87 -5.09
N VAL A 28 -3.07 10.75 -4.44
CA VAL A 28 -3.28 9.46 -5.13
C VAL A 28 -4.46 9.54 -6.10
N ALA A 29 -5.56 10.15 -5.69
CA ALA A 29 -6.72 10.35 -6.56
C ALA A 29 -6.38 11.24 -7.77
N ALA A 30 -5.63 12.34 -7.56
CA ALA A 30 -5.15 13.19 -8.64
C ALA A 30 -4.29 12.42 -9.63
N LEU A 31 -3.38 11.57 -9.14
CA LEU A 31 -2.55 10.72 -9.99
C LEU A 31 -3.39 9.71 -10.80
N ILE A 32 -4.40 9.10 -10.19
CA ILE A 32 -5.30 8.17 -10.89
C ILE A 32 -6.03 8.93 -12.02
N VAL A 33 -6.60 10.10 -11.73
CA VAL A 33 -7.36 10.88 -12.70
C VAL A 33 -6.49 11.37 -13.86
N ILE A 34 -5.32 11.94 -13.55
CA ILE A 34 -4.40 12.45 -14.57
C ILE A 34 -3.76 11.29 -15.35
N GLY A 35 -3.30 10.25 -14.65
CA GLY A 35 -2.67 9.08 -15.25
C GLY A 35 -3.59 8.30 -16.17
N TRP A 36 -4.91 8.38 -15.96
CA TRP A 36 -5.90 7.73 -16.83
C TRP A 36 -5.79 8.18 -18.28
N GLY A 37 -5.43 9.45 -18.52
CA GLY A 37 -5.21 10.00 -19.86
C GLY A 37 -3.92 9.53 -20.54
N TYR A 38 -3.00 8.91 -19.80
CA TYR A 38 -1.72 8.43 -20.32
C TYR A 38 -1.64 6.90 -20.43
N ILE A 39 -2.74 6.21 -20.22
CA ILE A 39 -2.80 4.76 -20.34
C ILE A 39 -2.58 4.35 -21.80
N ASN A 40 -1.59 3.50 -22.04
CA ASN A 40 -1.39 2.81 -23.30
C ASN A 40 -1.92 1.36 -23.17
N PRO A 41 -2.98 0.97 -23.92
CA PRO A 41 -3.54 -0.38 -23.86
C PRO A 41 -2.54 -1.50 -24.18
N GLU A 42 -1.49 -1.20 -24.94
CA GLU A 42 -0.44 -2.16 -25.30
C GLU A 42 0.34 -2.65 -24.07
N ASN A 43 0.44 -1.82 -23.02
CA ASN A 43 1.12 -2.17 -21.78
C ASN A 43 0.44 -3.32 -21.01
N TYR A 44 -0.82 -3.59 -21.30
CA TYR A 44 -1.57 -4.70 -20.70
C TYR A 44 -1.43 -6.02 -21.46
N THR A 45 -0.67 -6.05 -22.55
CA THR A 45 -0.53 -7.25 -23.37
C THR A 45 0.87 -7.87 -23.22
N PRO A 46 1.00 -9.11 -22.73
CA PRO A 46 -0.05 -9.98 -22.18
C PRO A 46 -0.47 -9.57 -20.76
N TYR A 47 -1.77 -9.68 -20.44
CA TYR A 47 -2.30 -9.29 -19.11
C TYR A 47 -1.75 -10.18 -17.99
N VAL A 48 -1.51 -11.45 -18.27
CA VAL A 48 -0.79 -12.37 -17.40
C VAL A 48 0.44 -12.85 -18.18
N PRO A 49 1.62 -12.30 -17.93
CA PRO A 49 2.83 -12.73 -18.62
C PRO A 49 3.20 -14.16 -18.27
N GLU A 50 3.89 -14.82 -19.19
CA GLU A 50 4.44 -16.16 -18.94
C GLU A 50 5.43 -16.13 -17.77
N ASN A 51 5.43 -17.19 -17.00
CA ASN A 51 6.31 -17.29 -15.84
C ASN A 51 7.77 -17.39 -16.29
N ILE A 52 8.59 -16.43 -15.85
CA ILE A 52 10.03 -16.45 -16.05
C ILE A 52 10.68 -16.96 -14.76
N GLY A 53 10.85 -18.24 -14.67
CA GLY A 53 11.52 -18.92 -13.57
C GLY A 53 11.25 -20.44 -13.71
N GLU A 54 12.25 -21.24 -13.49
CA GLU A 54 12.04 -22.67 -13.34
C GLU A 54 11.22 -22.88 -12.06
N ILE A 55 9.92 -23.11 -12.24
CA ILE A 55 9.15 -23.76 -11.19
C ILE A 55 9.75 -25.16 -11.14
N LYS A 56 10.66 -25.41 -10.22
CA LYS A 56 11.00 -26.78 -9.83
C LYS A 56 9.75 -27.38 -9.20
N LEU A 57 8.82 -27.79 -10.07
CA LEU A 57 7.68 -28.59 -9.69
C LEU A 57 8.25 -29.84 -9.03
N MET A 58 8.00 -29.90 -7.76
CA MET A 58 8.24 -30.92 -6.79
C MET A 58 8.28 -32.32 -7.36
N HIS A 59 9.43 -32.90 -7.39
CA HIS A 59 9.55 -34.37 -7.38
C HIS A 59 9.32 -34.81 -5.91
N GLY A 60 8.09 -35.18 -5.62
CA GLY A 60 7.68 -36.16 -4.61
C GLY A 60 7.85 -35.87 -3.12
N GLU A 61 8.69 -34.95 -2.65
CA GLU A 61 9.01 -34.80 -1.21
C GLU A 61 9.00 -33.39 -0.66
N SER A 62 8.65 -32.36 -1.45
CA SER A 62 8.61 -30.99 -0.96
C SER A 62 7.26 -30.66 -0.33
N SER A 63 7.31 -30.13 0.87
CA SER A 63 6.14 -29.67 1.62
C SER A 63 5.53 -28.44 0.97
N PHE A 64 4.21 -28.24 1.11
CA PHE A 64 3.52 -27.01 0.73
C PHE A 64 4.20 -25.75 1.29
N TRP A 65 4.85 -25.86 2.44
CA TRP A 65 5.65 -24.78 3.05
C TRP A 65 6.91 -24.48 2.26
N ASP A 66 7.59 -25.48 1.72
CA ASP A 66 8.77 -25.26 0.86
C ASP A 66 8.38 -24.57 -0.43
N PHE A 67 7.16 -24.83 -0.95
CA PHE A 67 6.62 -24.17 -2.11
C PHE A 67 6.35 -22.66 -1.86
N ILE A 68 5.86 -22.29 -0.68
CA ILE A 68 5.57 -20.88 -0.32
C ILE A 68 6.85 -20.12 0.06
N THR A 69 7.81 -20.81 0.68
CA THR A 69 9.02 -20.16 1.22
C THR A 69 10.21 -20.21 0.28
N SER A 70 10.16 -21.02 -0.78
CA SER A 70 11.25 -21.13 -1.74
C SER A 70 11.41 -19.85 -2.55
N ALA A 71 12.63 -19.34 -2.63
CA ALA A 71 12.99 -18.17 -3.44
C ALA A 71 12.81 -18.42 -4.97
N ASP A 72 12.54 -19.65 -5.37
CA ASP A 72 12.28 -20.07 -6.75
C ASP A 72 10.81 -20.00 -7.16
N PHE A 73 9.97 -19.33 -6.37
CA PHE A 73 8.62 -18.94 -6.77
C PHE A 73 8.75 -18.02 -7.99
N GLY A 74 8.28 -18.46 -9.14
CA GLY A 74 8.44 -17.73 -10.40
C GLY A 74 8.03 -16.26 -10.31
N LYS A 75 8.72 -15.39 -11.05
CA LYS A 75 8.53 -13.94 -10.96
C LYS A 75 7.28 -13.43 -11.65
N PHE A 76 6.66 -14.21 -12.54
CA PHE A 76 5.48 -13.84 -13.33
C PHE A 76 4.47 -14.99 -13.37
N GLY A 77 3.35 -14.81 -14.07
CA GLY A 77 2.29 -15.80 -14.16
C GLY A 77 1.50 -15.94 -12.86
N LEU A 78 0.85 -17.07 -12.66
CA LEU A 78 0.05 -17.35 -11.47
C LEU A 78 0.90 -17.34 -10.18
N SER A 79 2.11 -17.86 -10.25
CA SER A 79 3.05 -17.87 -9.11
C SER A 79 3.44 -16.45 -8.70
N GLY A 80 3.70 -15.56 -9.66
CA GLY A 80 3.95 -14.15 -9.42
C GLY A 80 2.76 -13.45 -8.78
N ILE A 81 1.52 -13.78 -9.20
CA ILE A 81 0.30 -13.24 -8.59
C ILE A 81 0.16 -13.67 -7.13
N ILE A 82 0.38 -14.95 -6.82
CA ILE A 82 0.29 -15.47 -5.44
C ILE A 82 1.38 -14.85 -4.56
N SER A 83 2.61 -14.77 -5.06
CA SER A 83 3.73 -14.12 -4.35
C SER A 83 3.44 -12.65 -4.09
N SER A 84 2.93 -11.93 -5.08
CA SER A 84 2.54 -10.51 -4.94
C SER A 84 1.40 -10.33 -3.95
N ALA A 85 0.42 -11.24 -3.95
CA ALA A 85 -0.68 -11.21 -2.97
C ALA A 85 -0.16 -11.37 -1.54
N ALA A 86 0.82 -12.24 -1.31
CA ALA A 86 1.46 -12.40 -0.01
C ALA A 86 2.19 -11.13 0.43
N VAL A 87 2.89 -10.46 -0.48
CA VAL A 87 3.54 -9.16 -0.19
C VAL A 87 2.51 -8.06 0.07
N LEU A 88 1.44 -8.00 -0.73
CA LEU A 88 0.37 -7.02 -0.55
C LEU A 88 -0.38 -7.21 0.77
N PHE A 89 -0.44 -8.44 1.31
CA PHE A 89 -1.01 -8.68 2.63
C PHE A 89 -0.36 -7.80 3.71
N PHE A 90 0.95 -7.58 3.63
CA PHE A 90 1.64 -6.66 4.53
C PHE A 90 1.17 -5.20 4.37
N GLY A 91 0.70 -4.80 3.20
CA GLY A 91 0.12 -3.47 2.98
C GLY A 91 -1.21 -3.25 3.72
N PHE A 92 -1.86 -4.32 4.15
CA PHE A 92 -3.09 -4.29 4.94
C PHE A 92 -2.84 -4.45 6.45
N ILE A 93 -1.59 -4.57 6.90
CA ILE A 93 -1.26 -4.56 8.33
C ILE A 93 -1.62 -3.19 8.91
N GLY A 94 -2.31 -3.21 10.05
CA GLY A 94 -2.76 -2.00 10.74
C GLY A 94 -4.28 -1.92 10.90
N PHE A 95 -5.05 -2.73 10.18
CA PHE A 95 -6.49 -2.83 10.43
C PHE A 95 -6.81 -3.42 11.81
N ASP A 96 -5.92 -4.22 12.35
CA ASP A 96 -5.96 -4.74 13.73
C ASP A 96 -5.80 -3.63 14.77
N ALA A 97 -5.01 -2.60 14.49
CA ALA A 97 -4.84 -1.45 15.38
C ALA A 97 -6.15 -0.67 15.60
N ILE A 98 -7.11 -0.75 14.67
CA ILE A 98 -8.42 -0.12 14.83
C ILE A 98 -9.15 -0.72 16.05
N SER A 99 -8.96 -2.01 16.33
CA SER A 99 -9.57 -2.68 17.49
C SER A 99 -9.16 -2.04 18.83
N THR A 100 -7.97 -1.46 18.91
CA THR A 100 -7.48 -0.79 20.13
C THR A 100 -8.21 0.52 20.43
N VAL A 101 -8.90 1.10 19.44
CA VAL A 101 -9.64 2.37 19.54
C VAL A 101 -11.11 2.12 19.94
N ALA A 102 -11.53 0.87 20.09
CA ALA A 102 -12.92 0.49 20.40
C ALA A 102 -13.45 1.19 21.65
N GLN A 103 -12.62 1.41 22.66
CA GLN A 103 -13.00 2.06 23.91
C GLN A 103 -13.33 3.57 23.75
N GLU A 104 -12.89 4.19 22.67
CA GLU A 104 -13.15 5.61 22.39
C GLU A 104 -14.39 5.82 21.49
N CYS A 105 -14.98 4.73 20.98
CA CYS A 105 -16.16 4.78 20.13
C CYS A 105 -17.44 4.91 20.98
N LYS A 106 -18.40 5.70 20.49
CA LYS A 106 -19.71 5.85 21.15
C LYS A 106 -20.51 4.55 21.12
N ASN A 107 -20.50 3.84 19.99
CA ASN A 107 -21.18 2.55 19.79
C ASN A 107 -20.22 1.54 19.16
N PRO A 108 -19.30 0.92 19.95
CA PRO A 108 -18.23 0.07 19.41
C PRO A 108 -18.76 -1.09 18.57
N SER A 109 -19.83 -1.73 19.00
CA SER A 109 -20.43 -2.91 18.33
C SER A 109 -20.90 -2.63 16.91
N ARG A 110 -21.25 -1.39 16.58
CA ARG A 110 -21.71 -0.96 15.26
C ARG A 110 -20.62 -0.22 14.49
N ASP A 111 -19.99 0.76 15.14
CA ASP A 111 -19.09 1.71 14.48
C ASP A 111 -17.78 1.04 14.06
N MET A 112 -17.30 0.06 14.85
CA MET A 112 -16.06 -0.64 14.54
C MET A 112 -16.15 -1.52 13.28
N PRO A 113 -17.11 -2.45 13.15
CA PRO A 113 -17.23 -3.25 11.94
C PRO A 113 -17.43 -2.40 10.69
N ILE A 114 -18.27 -1.36 10.77
CA ILE A 114 -18.51 -0.46 9.64
C ILE A 114 -17.24 0.28 9.27
N GLY A 115 -16.53 0.84 10.24
CA GLY A 115 -15.27 1.55 10.01
C GLY A 115 -14.22 0.67 9.33
N ILE A 116 -14.04 -0.56 9.80
CA ILE A 116 -13.10 -1.52 9.23
C ILE A 116 -13.49 -1.88 7.79
N LEU A 117 -14.73 -2.29 7.57
CA LEU A 117 -15.19 -2.74 6.24
C LEU A 117 -15.16 -1.61 5.21
N VAL A 118 -15.61 -0.40 5.59
CA VAL A 118 -15.62 0.75 4.68
C VAL A 118 -14.20 1.19 4.35
N SER A 119 -13.31 1.29 5.34
CA SER A 119 -11.91 1.66 5.09
C SER A 119 -11.20 0.62 4.23
N LEU A 120 -11.43 -0.68 4.48
CA LEU A 120 -10.89 -1.77 3.67
C LEU A 120 -11.36 -1.68 2.22
N ALA A 121 -12.67 -1.46 2.00
CA ALA A 121 -13.23 -1.31 0.66
C ALA A 121 -12.62 -0.11 -0.09
N ILE A 122 -12.54 1.06 0.57
CA ILE A 122 -11.95 2.26 -0.03
C ILE A 122 -10.47 2.04 -0.38
N CYS A 123 -9.68 1.48 0.53
CA CYS A 123 -8.26 1.18 0.28
C CYS A 123 -8.10 0.19 -0.88
N THR A 124 -8.91 -0.86 -0.92
CA THR A 124 -8.84 -1.87 -2.00
C THR A 124 -9.16 -1.23 -3.36
N ILE A 125 -10.20 -0.41 -3.45
CA ILE A 125 -10.55 0.30 -4.69
C ILE A 125 -9.40 1.21 -5.13
N LEU A 126 -8.83 1.99 -4.21
CA LEU A 126 -7.70 2.87 -4.52
C LEU A 126 -6.47 2.08 -4.97
N TYR A 127 -6.15 0.96 -4.34
CA TYR A 127 -5.00 0.13 -4.73
C TYR A 127 -5.18 -0.47 -6.12
N VAL A 128 -6.39 -0.98 -6.43
CA VAL A 128 -6.68 -1.55 -7.74
C VAL A 128 -6.61 -0.48 -8.83
N LEU A 129 -7.24 0.68 -8.61
CA LEU A 129 -7.21 1.78 -9.58
C LEU A 129 -5.81 2.34 -9.78
N PHE A 130 -5.07 2.53 -8.69
CA PHE A 130 -3.69 3.02 -8.74
C PHE A 130 -2.77 2.05 -9.48
N GLY A 131 -2.85 0.76 -9.16
CA GLY A 131 -2.07 -0.29 -9.83
C GLY A 131 -2.42 -0.40 -11.31
N HIS A 132 -3.72 -0.32 -11.66
CA HIS A 132 -4.18 -0.33 -13.03
C HIS A 132 -3.60 0.85 -13.84
N VAL A 133 -3.71 2.07 -13.31
CA VAL A 133 -3.16 3.26 -13.98
C VAL A 133 -1.65 3.16 -14.11
N LEU A 134 -0.95 2.77 -13.04
CA LEU A 134 0.51 2.70 -13.05
C LEU A 134 1.05 1.72 -14.09
N THR A 135 0.45 0.51 -14.16
CA THR A 135 0.82 -0.50 -15.15
C THR A 135 0.34 -0.17 -16.56
N GLY A 136 -0.66 0.68 -16.70
CA GLY A 136 -1.11 1.20 -17.99
C GLY A 136 -0.20 2.30 -18.54
N VAL A 137 0.37 3.13 -17.68
CA VAL A 137 1.29 4.21 -18.08
C VAL A 137 2.68 3.66 -18.39
N ALA A 138 3.21 2.76 -17.56
CA ALA A 138 4.52 2.15 -17.75
C ALA A 138 4.41 0.62 -17.84
N ASN A 139 5.21 0.02 -18.73
CA ASN A 139 5.20 -1.43 -18.90
C ASN A 139 5.78 -2.12 -17.66
N TYR A 140 5.14 -3.22 -17.21
CA TYR A 140 5.59 -3.99 -16.04
C TYR A 140 7.06 -4.47 -16.14
N LYS A 141 7.59 -4.68 -17.35
CA LYS A 141 8.99 -5.08 -17.59
C LYS A 141 9.97 -4.02 -17.11
N GLU A 142 9.62 -2.76 -17.20
CA GLU A 142 10.49 -1.66 -16.74
C GLU A 142 10.62 -1.66 -15.23
N PHE A 143 9.54 -1.93 -14.50
CA PHE A 143 9.61 -2.11 -13.05
C PHE A 143 10.51 -3.27 -12.64
N ALA A 144 10.62 -4.30 -13.48
CA ALA A 144 11.49 -5.44 -13.22
C ALA A 144 12.97 -5.16 -13.53
N THR A 145 13.27 -4.36 -14.55
CA THR A 145 14.64 -4.06 -15.03
C THR A 145 15.27 -2.89 -14.28
N THR A 146 14.51 -1.86 -13.99
CA THR A 146 14.97 -0.65 -13.28
C THR A 146 15.14 -0.89 -11.77
N GLY A 147 14.72 -2.02 -11.32
CA GLY A 147 15.06 -2.85 -10.15
C GLY A 147 14.99 -2.21 -8.76
N LYS A 148 15.21 -0.96 -8.52
CA LYS A 148 15.18 -0.34 -7.18
C LYS A 148 14.57 1.05 -7.16
N GLU A 149 14.42 1.66 -8.30
CA GLU A 149 14.06 3.07 -8.42
C GLU A 149 12.84 3.30 -9.33
N ALA A 150 12.16 2.24 -9.77
CA ALA A 150 10.87 2.34 -10.44
C ALA A 150 9.84 2.88 -9.45
N SER A 151 10.17 4.03 -8.89
CA SER A 151 9.27 4.76 -8.04
C SER A 151 8.17 5.35 -8.93
N VAL A 152 7.03 5.56 -8.35
CA VAL A 152 5.92 6.28 -9.00
C VAL A 152 6.41 7.61 -9.57
N ALA A 153 7.38 8.25 -8.92
CA ALA A 153 8.03 9.48 -9.39
C ALA A 153 8.71 9.30 -10.75
N TYR A 154 9.46 8.21 -10.95
CA TYR A 154 10.09 7.89 -12.23
C TYR A 154 9.07 7.75 -13.37
N VAL A 155 7.97 7.04 -13.12
CA VAL A 155 6.89 6.87 -14.12
C VAL A 155 6.31 8.22 -14.54
N ILE A 156 6.08 9.12 -13.58
CA ILE A 156 5.57 10.45 -13.86
C ILE A 156 6.56 11.27 -14.69
N GLU A 157 7.83 11.27 -14.30
CA GLU A 157 8.87 12.05 -14.97
C GLU A 157 9.11 11.57 -16.41
N THR A 158 9.03 10.24 -16.62
CA THR A 158 9.35 9.63 -17.92
C THR A 158 8.16 9.64 -18.88
N TYR A 159 6.94 9.36 -18.38
CA TYR A 159 5.79 9.12 -19.26
C TYR A 159 4.71 10.21 -19.21
N MET A 160 4.63 10.98 -18.12
CA MET A 160 3.58 12.00 -17.97
C MET A 160 4.12 13.40 -18.32
N HIS A 161 4.45 13.60 -19.60
CA HIS A 161 4.95 14.89 -20.07
C HIS A 161 3.95 16.03 -19.79
N GLY A 162 4.44 17.12 -19.18
CA GLY A 162 3.64 18.27 -18.76
C GLY A 162 3.12 18.20 -17.30
N TYR A 163 3.21 17.04 -16.64
CA TYR A 163 2.79 16.86 -15.25
C TYR A 163 3.93 16.49 -14.31
N GLN A 164 5.17 16.81 -14.69
CA GLN A 164 6.37 16.50 -13.87
C GLN A 164 6.32 17.11 -12.46
N TRP A 165 5.56 18.18 -12.28
CA TRP A 165 5.30 18.80 -10.97
C TRP A 165 4.59 17.87 -9.98
N LEU A 166 3.96 16.78 -10.43
CA LEU A 166 3.37 15.74 -9.57
C LEU A 166 4.44 14.89 -8.87
N SER A 167 5.62 14.72 -9.45
CA SER A 167 6.69 13.90 -8.87
C SER A 167 7.07 14.34 -7.44
N PRO A 168 7.39 15.61 -7.16
CA PRO A 168 7.64 16.05 -5.79
C PRO A 168 6.41 15.94 -4.88
N LEU A 169 5.20 16.11 -5.40
CA LEU A 169 3.99 15.96 -4.59
C LEU A 169 3.79 14.51 -4.13
N ILE A 170 4.09 13.53 -4.99
CA ILE A 170 4.03 12.13 -4.63
C ILE A 170 5.10 11.79 -3.59
N THR A 171 6.29 12.33 -3.72
CA THR A 171 7.33 12.17 -2.70
C THR A 171 6.86 12.71 -1.34
N VAL A 172 6.22 13.88 -1.32
CA VAL A 172 5.61 14.43 -0.11
C VAL A 172 4.49 13.53 0.42
N ALA A 173 3.63 12.97 -0.46
CA ALA A 173 2.58 12.05 -0.06
C ALA A 173 3.13 10.76 0.57
N ILE A 174 4.22 10.22 0.03
CA ILE A 174 4.91 9.05 0.57
C ILE A 174 5.47 9.36 1.96
N LEU A 175 6.16 10.48 2.12
CA LEU A 175 6.70 10.91 3.43
C LEU A 175 5.59 11.15 4.45
N ALA A 176 4.50 11.80 4.05
CA ALA A 176 3.32 11.98 4.90
C ALA A 176 2.67 10.63 5.25
N GLY A 177 2.68 9.68 4.30
CA GLY A 177 2.22 8.31 4.50
C GLY A 177 3.01 7.60 5.60
N PHE A 178 4.33 7.54 5.48
CA PHE A 178 5.20 6.95 6.50
C PHE A 178 5.03 7.62 7.86
N THR A 179 4.98 8.95 7.89
CA THR A 179 4.80 9.71 9.13
C THR A 179 3.47 9.35 9.81
N SER A 180 2.37 9.27 9.05
CA SER A 180 1.05 8.93 9.59
C SER A 180 0.99 7.50 10.14
N VAL A 181 1.63 6.54 9.46
CA VAL A 181 1.70 5.15 9.91
C VAL A 181 2.50 5.04 11.22
N ILE A 182 3.66 5.69 11.30
CA ILE A 182 4.47 5.70 12.52
C ILE A 182 3.69 6.32 13.69
N LEU A 183 2.98 7.43 13.47
CA LEU A 183 2.16 8.05 14.50
C LEU A 183 1.03 7.12 14.97
N ALA A 184 0.32 6.49 14.05
CA ALA A 184 -0.76 5.57 14.36
C ALA A 184 -0.28 4.34 15.13
N THR A 185 0.85 3.76 14.73
CA THR A 185 1.44 2.60 15.42
C THR A 185 1.95 2.96 16.81
N LEU A 186 2.59 4.11 16.99
CA LEU A 186 3.03 4.58 18.31
C LEU A 186 1.84 4.80 19.26
N LEU A 187 0.74 5.38 18.75
CA LEU A 187 -0.49 5.53 19.52
C LEU A 187 -1.08 4.17 19.91
N GLY A 188 -1.17 3.22 18.96
CA GLY A 188 -1.66 1.87 19.22
C GLY A 188 -0.85 1.15 20.29
N ILE A 189 0.48 1.16 20.15
CA ILE A 189 1.39 0.53 21.12
C ILE A 189 1.22 1.15 22.51
N SER A 190 1.17 2.48 22.61
CA SER A 190 1.03 3.16 23.90
C SER A 190 -0.26 2.78 24.62
N ARG A 191 -1.36 2.56 23.88
CA ARG A 191 -2.66 2.13 24.42
C ARG A 191 -2.62 0.69 24.89
N VAL A 192 -2.00 -0.20 24.12
CA VAL A 192 -1.84 -1.61 24.52
C VAL A 192 -1.08 -1.69 25.85
N PHE A 193 0.03 -0.97 25.98
CA PHE A 193 0.78 -0.92 27.24
C PHE A 193 -0.06 -0.37 28.41
N TYR A 194 -0.87 0.66 28.15
CA TYR A 194 -1.76 1.22 29.18
C TYR A 194 -2.78 0.22 29.65
N THR A 195 -3.43 -0.51 28.72
CA THR A 195 -4.42 -1.54 29.08
C THR A 195 -3.82 -2.75 29.76
N MET A 196 -2.55 -3.09 29.48
CA MET A 196 -1.87 -4.19 30.15
C MET A 196 -1.36 -3.83 31.55
N SER A 197 -1.23 -2.53 31.86
CA SER A 197 -0.78 -2.05 33.17
C SER A 197 -1.89 -1.88 34.20
N HIS A 198 -3.14 -2.02 33.78
CA HIS A 198 -4.36 -2.00 34.60
C HIS A 198 -5.05 -3.35 34.61
#